data_549e609e835873c838cbd30c27d8fd39
#
_entry.id   549e609e835873c838cbd30c27d8fd39
#
_cell.length_a   1.000
_cell.length_b   1.000
_cell.length_c   1.000
_cell.angle_alpha   90.00
_cell.angle_beta   90.00
_cell.angle_gamma   90.00
#
_symmetry.space_group_name_H-M   'P 1'
#
loop_
_entity.id
_entity.type
_entity.pdbx_description
1 polymer ?
#
loop_
_entity_poly.entity_id
_entity_poly.type
_entity_poly.pdbx_seq_one_letter_code
_entity_poly.pdbx_strand_id
1 'polypeptide(L)'
;MRGNYTININLEENYWPAEVTNLPELVAPVNGLVEGMSVTGRHNAQHFYGIDKGWCAGHNTDAWAMSNPVGTGNESPQWSNWAMGGAWLVETFGITTTIREIPNIFAIQPIL
;
A
#
# COMPACT_ATOMS: atom_id res chain seq x y z
N MET A 1 12.43 9.64 17.32
CA MET A 1 12.07 8.86 16.10
C MET A 1 10.61 9.16 15.81
N ARG A 2 10.31 9.64 14.64
CA ARG A 2 8.92 9.68 14.15
C ARG A 2 8.66 8.34 13.49
N GLY A 3 7.99 7.44 14.23
CA GLY A 3 7.73 6.08 13.76
C GLY A 3 6.61 6.08 12.72
N ASN A 4 6.95 5.83 11.49
CA ASN A 4 6.02 5.51 10.42
C ASN A 4 6.58 4.34 9.61
N TYR A 5 5.73 3.68 8.85
CA TYR A 5 6.14 2.68 7.91
C TYR A 5 6.36 3.35 6.55
N THR A 6 7.59 3.35 6.08
CA THR A 6 7.92 3.81 4.74
C THR A 6 7.66 2.66 3.78
N ILE A 7 6.59 2.76 3.01
CA ILE A 7 6.04 1.67 2.18
C ILE A 7 6.68 1.53 0.79
N ASN A 8 7.69 2.31 0.50
CA ASN A 8 8.52 2.13 -0.69
C ASN A 8 9.52 0.98 -0.46
N ILE A 9 10.66 1.01 -1.11
CA ILE A 9 11.69 -0.04 -1.04
C ILE A 9 12.02 -0.47 0.42
N ASN A 10 11.87 0.43 1.39
CA ASN A 10 12.14 0.13 2.79
C ASN A 10 11.25 -0.98 3.37
N LEU A 11 9.96 -0.98 3.03
CA LEU A 11 9.06 -2.06 3.43
C LEU A 11 9.34 -3.32 2.59
N GLU A 12 9.47 -3.17 1.31
CA GLU A 12 9.53 -4.29 0.37
C GLU A 12 10.77 -5.14 0.56
N GLU A 13 11.93 -4.53 0.74
CA GLU A 13 13.18 -5.25 1.02
C GLU A 13 13.06 -6.21 2.22
N ASN A 14 12.24 -5.87 3.20
CA ASN A 14 12.04 -6.73 4.37
C ASN A 14 11.22 -7.98 4.05
N TYR A 15 10.42 -7.96 3.00
CA TYR A 15 9.50 -9.05 2.65
C TYR A 15 9.90 -9.85 1.42
N TRP A 16 10.78 -9.33 0.56
CA TRP A 16 11.29 -10.09 -0.58
C TRP A 16 11.89 -11.46 -0.21
N PRO A 17 12.59 -11.60 0.92
CA PRO A 17 13.12 -12.90 1.29
C PRO A 17 12.05 -13.94 1.68
N ALA A 18 10.86 -13.52 2.09
CA ALA A 18 9.86 -14.43 2.67
C ALA A 18 9.53 -15.62 1.75
N GLU A 19 9.29 -15.36 0.47
CA GLU A 19 8.94 -16.42 -0.49
C GLU A 19 10.15 -17.33 -0.80
N VAL A 20 11.32 -16.75 -1.02
CA VAL A 20 12.54 -17.53 -1.37
C VAL A 20 13.10 -18.32 -0.20
N THR A 21 12.78 -17.93 1.03
CA THR A 21 13.17 -18.67 2.25
C THR A 21 12.09 -19.63 2.75
N ASN A 22 10.99 -19.77 1.99
CA ASN A 22 9.85 -20.63 2.35
C ASN A 22 9.18 -20.22 3.68
N LEU A 23 9.00 -18.91 3.87
CA LEU A 23 8.32 -18.30 5.02
C LEU A 23 7.16 -17.37 4.55
N PRO A 24 6.27 -17.84 3.64
CA PRO A 24 5.23 -16.99 3.06
C PRO A 24 4.23 -16.47 4.10
N GLU A 25 4.10 -17.12 5.25
CA GLU A 25 3.25 -16.67 6.35
C GLU A 25 3.68 -15.32 6.92
N LEU A 26 4.94 -14.91 6.75
CA LEU A 26 5.43 -13.60 7.20
C LEU A 26 4.88 -12.44 6.38
N VAL A 27 4.34 -12.70 5.20
CA VAL A 27 3.74 -11.67 4.33
C VAL A 27 2.31 -11.30 4.78
N ALA A 28 1.65 -12.14 5.56
CA ALA A 28 0.27 -11.90 5.99
C ALA A 28 0.03 -10.52 6.66
N PRO A 29 0.91 -9.99 7.53
CA PRO A 29 0.73 -8.66 8.10
C PRO A 29 0.77 -7.54 7.06
N VAL A 30 1.61 -7.66 6.03
CA VAL A 30 1.66 -6.68 4.93
C VAL A 30 0.39 -6.73 4.10
N ASN A 31 -0.14 -7.92 3.84
CA ASN A 31 -1.39 -8.07 3.12
C ASN A 31 -2.54 -7.37 3.84
N GLY A 32 -2.65 -7.56 5.16
CA GLY A 32 -3.65 -6.86 5.97
C GLY A 32 -3.46 -5.32 5.95
N LEU A 33 -2.21 -4.86 5.94
CA LEU A 33 -1.89 -3.44 5.81
C LEU A 33 -2.35 -2.88 4.45
N VAL A 34 -2.06 -3.59 3.35
CA VAL A 34 -2.46 -3.20 1.98
C VAL A 34 -3.98 -3.16 1.84
N GLU A 35 -4.68 -4.14 2.39
CA GLU A 35 -6.16 -4.14 2.43
C GLU A 35 -6.70 -2.90 3.15
N GLY A 36 -6.18 -2.58 4.33
CA GLY A 36 -6.55 -1.38 5.08
C GLY A 36 -6.25 -0.10 4.31
N MET A 37 -5.06 -0.02 3.69
CA MET A 37 -4.67 1.13 2.86
C MET A 37 -5.53 1.28 1.62
N SER A 38 -6.05 0.21 1.05
CA SER A 38 -6.97 0.28 -0.09
C SER A 38 -8.28 0.98 0.27
N VAL A 39 -8.72 0.86 1.51
CA VAL A 39 -9.92 1.56 2.02
C VAL A 39 -9.64 3.04 2.24
N THR A 40 -8.61 3.37 3.00
CA THR A 40 -8.25 4.77 3.30
C THR A 40 -7.78 5.50 2.04
N GLY A 41 -7.08 4.80 1.14
CA GLY A 41 -6.57 5.33 -0.11
C GLY A 41 -7.64 5.68 -1.14
N ARG A 42 -8.82 5.07 -1.08
CA ARG A 42 -9.98 5.49 -1.91
C ARG A 42 -10.43 6.89 -1.56
N HIS A 43 -10.50 7.19 -0.26
CA HIS A 43 -10.82 8.53 0.20
C HIS A 43 -9.79 9.56 -0.30
N ASN A 44 -8.51 9.22 -0.24
CA ASN A 44 -7.45 10.09 -0.76
C ASN A 44 -7.52 10.27 -2.27
N ALA A 45 -7.81 9.21 -3.03
CA ALA A 45 -7.99 9.28 -4.47
C ALA A 45 -9.08 10.27 -4.85
N GLN A 46 -10.21 10.21 -4.17
CA GLN A 46 -11.32 11.13 -4.40
C GLN A 46 -11.00 12.55 -3.94
N HIS A 47 -10.48 12.70 -2.73
CA HIS A 47 -10.28 14.01 -2.11
C HIS A 47 -9.17 14.84 -2.77
N PHE A 48 -8.02 14.20 -3.07
CA PHE A 48 -6.86 14.93 -3.61
C PHE A 48 -6.78 14.93 -5.13
N TYR A 49 -7.34 13.91 -5.78
CA TYR A 49 -7.19 13.74 -7.23
C TYR A 49 -8.52 13.73 -7.99
N GLY A 50 -9.66 13.78 -7.31
CA GLY A 50 -10.98 13.76 -7.93
C GLY A 50 -11.30 12.46 -8.67
N ILE A 51 -10.72 11.34 -8.24
CA ILE A 51 -10.85 10.03 -8.89
C ILE A 51 -11.77 9.13 -8.08
N ASP A 52 -12.85 8.66 -8.70
CA ASP A 52 -13.88 7.85 -8.05
C ASP A 52 -13.59 6.34 -8.05
N LYS A 53 -12.60 5.90 -8.82
CA LYS A 53 -12.22 4.48 -8.93
C LYS A 53 -10.78 4.25 -8.53
N GLY A 54 -10.52 3.11 -7.85
CA GLY A 54 -9.19 2.76 -7.39
C GLY A 54 -8.83 3.43 -6.07
N TRP A 55 -7.57 3.43 -5.73
CA TRP A 55 -7.03 4.00 -4.50
C TRP A 55 -5.61 4.51 -4.71
N CYS A 56 -5.16 5.39 -3.84
CA CYS A 56 -3.79 5.87 -3.86
C CYS A 56 -3.21 5.92 -2.44
N ALA A 57 -1.92 5.73 -2.35
CA ALA A 57 -1.17 5.87 -1.12
C ALA A 57 0.07 6.73 -1.35
N GLY A 58 0.43 7.53 -0.36
CA GLY A 58 1.73 8.18 -0.29
C GLY A 58 2.82 7.17 0.09
N HIS A 59 4.05 7.64 0.26
CA HIS A 59 5.19 6.77 0.58
C HIS A 59 5.26 6.31 2.04
N ASN A 60 4.37 6.79 2.89
CA ASN A 60 4.31 6.45 4.31
C ASN A 60 2.92 6.00 4.73
N THR A 61 2.90 5.09 5.68
CA THR A 61 1.69 4.65 6.39
C THR A 61 2.00 4.44 7.87
N ASP A 62 1.04 3.94 8.61
CA ASP A 62 1.17 3.59 10.03
C ASP A 62 0.45 2.27 10.35
N ALA A 63 0.37 1.92 11.63
CA ALA A 63 -0.30 0.70 12.08
C ALA A 63 -1.82 0.70 11.85
N TRP A 64 -2.42 1.83 11.52
CA TRP A 64 -3.85 1.98 11.20
C TRP A 64 -4.12 2.08 9.70
N ALA A 65 -3.11 1.79 8.88
CA ALA A 65 -3.19 1.83 7.43
C ALA A 65 -3.57 3.22 6.87
N MET A 66 -3.05 4.28 7.47
CA MET A 66 -3.21 5.64 6.98
C MET A 66 -2.56 5.80 5.61
N SER A 67 -3.29 6.35 4.65
CA SER A 67 -2.79 6.61 3.29
C SER A 67 -2.63 8.10 2.98
N ASN A 68 -2.86 8.95 3.97
CA ASN A 68 -2.84 10.41 3.81
C ASN A 68 -1.43 10.92 3.45
N PRO A 69 -1.33 12.07 2.77
CA PRO A 69 -0.09 12.80 2.67
C PRO A 69 0.52 13.09 4.04
N VAL A 70 1.85 13.17 4.08
CA VAL A 70 2.58 13.45 5.33
C VAL A 70 2.23 14.84 5.82
N GLY A 71 1.88 14.98 7.11
CA GLY A 71 1.59 16.26 7.73
C GLY A 71 0.30 16.29 8.56
N THR A 72 -0.19 17.48 8.85
CA THR A 72 -1.30 17.70 9.77
C THR A 72 -2.67 17.86 9.09
N GLY A 73 -2.87 17.21 7.96
CA GLY A 73 -4.19 17.05 7.37
C GLY A 73 -4.53 17.94 6.17
N ASN A 74 -3.81 19.02 5.94
CA ASN A 74 -3.94 19.88 4.76
C ASN A 74 -2.64 19.96 3.94
N GLU A 75 -1.76 19.03 4.14
CA GLU A 75 -0.49 18.98 3.44
C GLU A 75 -0.71 18.63 1.97
N SER A 76 0.07 19.25 1.11
CA SER A 76 0.02 18.98 -0.32
C SER A 76 0.49 17.56 -0.61
N PRO A 77 -0.26 16.80 -1.43
CA PRO A 77 0.14 15.44 -1.81
C PRO A 77 1.50 15.38 -2.51
N GLN A 78 2.00 16.50 -3.05
CA GLN A 78 3.31 16.57 -3.71
C GLN A 78 4.47 16.13 -2.81
N TRP A 79 4.36 16.28 -1.49
CA TRP A 79 5.41 15.91 -0.53
C TRP A 79 5.47 14.43 -0.19
N SER A 80 4.43 13.71 -0.51
CA SER A 80 4.33 12.26 -0.30
C SER A 80 4.00 11.50 -1.58
N ASN A 81 3.99 12.22 -2.70
CA ASN A 81 3.59 11.64 -3.98
C ASN A 81 4.57 10.55 -4.40
N TRP A 82 4.03 9.37 -4.55
CA TRP A 82 4.71 8.22 -5.12
C TRP A 82 3.73 7.47 -6.01
N ALA A 83 3.74 7.81 -7.30
CA ALA A 83 2.76 7.34 -8.27
C ALA A 83 2.64 5.81 -8.35
N MET A 84 3.71 5.09 -8.08
CA MET A 84 3.74 3.63 -8.10
C MET A 84 3.46 2.97 -6.75
N GLY A 85 3.22 3.74 -5.69
CA GLY A 85 3.12 3.21 -4.32
C GLY A 85 2.08 2.12 -4.16
N GLY A 86 0.86 2.36 -4.64
CA GLY A 86 -0.20 1.37 -4.61
C GLY A 86 0.09 0.16 -5.50
N ALA A 87 0.61 0.39 -6.71
CA ALA A 87 0.90 -0.67 -7.65
C ALA A 87 2.00 -1.61 -7.15
N TRP A 88 3.05 -1.06 -6.56
CA TRP A 88 4.16 -1.84 -6.03
C TRP A 88 3.73 -2.71 -4.83
N LEU A 89 2.92 -2.18 -3.92
CA LEU A 89 2.35 -2.95 -2.83
C LEU A 89 1.46 -4.10 -3.34
N VAL A 90 0.70 -3.85 -4.41
CA VAL A 90 -0.14 -4.89 -5.04
C VAL A 90 0.71 -5.96 -5.74
N GLU A 91 1.88 -5.62 -6.26
CA GLU A 91 2.82 -6.60 -6.82
C GLU A 91 3.27 -7.60 -5.75
N THR A 92 3.72 -7.12 -4.60
CA THR A 92 4.07 -7.98 -3.45
C THR A 92 2.91 -8.89 -3.07
N PHE A 93 1.70 -8.36 -3.08
CA PHE A 93 0.47 -9.08 -2.84
C PHE A 93 0.19 -10.11 -3.95
N GLY A 94 0.43 -9.77 -5.22
CA GLY A 94 0.23 -10.61 -6.38
C GLY A 94 1.13 -11.85 -6.39
N ILE A 95 2.36 -11.72 -5.97
CA ILE A 95 3.30 -12.85 -5.85
C ILE A 95 2.77 -13.86 -4.84
N THR A 96 2.31 -13.40 -3.68
CA THR A 96 1.74 -14.26 -2.64
C THR A 96 0.40 -14.87 -3.05
N THR A 97 -0.42 -14.16 -3.84
CA THR A 97 -1.76 -14.61 -4.25
C THR A 97 -1.75 -15.52 -5.46
N THR A 98 -0.79 -15.39 -6.35
CA THR A 98 -0.57 -16.35 -7.45
C THR A 98 -0.31 -17.75 -6.90
N ILE A 99 0.25 -17.81 -5.69
CA ILE A 99 0.47 -19.08 -4.98
C ILE A 99 -0.81 -19.54 -4.23
N ARG A 100 -1.77 -18.66 -3.91
CA ARG A 100 -2.90 -18.96 -3.01
C ARG A 100 -4.31 -18.73 -3.54
N GLU A 101 -4.50 -18.33 -4.78
CA GLU A 101 -5.87 -18.11 -5.36
C GLU A 101 -6.79 -17.22 -4.51
N ILE A 102 -6.50 -15.93 -4.37
CA ILE A 102 -7.47 -14.99 -3.75
C ILE A 102 -8.25 -14.26 -4.86
N PRO A 103 -9.56 -14.54 -5.03
CA PRO A 103 -10.32 -14.12 -6.21
C PRO A 103 -10.59 -12.62 -6.35
N ASN A 104 -10.39 -11.79 -5.33
CA ASN A 104 -10.93 -10.43 -5.29
C ASN A 104 -9.94 -9.28 -5.21
N ILE A 105 -8.64 -9.53 -5.22
CA ILE A 105 -7.63 -8.46 -5.07
C ILE A 105 -7.47 -7.60 -6.30
N PHE A 106 -7.65 -8.19 -7.46
CA PHE A 106 -7.62 -7.44 -8.73
C PHE A 106 -8.82 -6.49 -8.93
N ALA A 107 -9.84 -6.56 -8.06
CA ALA A 107 -10.93 -5.59 -8.04
C ALA A 107 -10.51 -4.25 -7.43
N ILE A 108 -9.36 -4.19 -6.76
CA ILE A 108 -8.79 -2.98 -6.17
C ILE A 108 -7.66 -2.51 -7.09
N GLN A 109 -7.99 -1.74 -8.12
CA GLN A 109 -6.99 -1.20 -9.03
C GLN A 109 -6.33 0.02 -8.39
N PRO A 110 -4.99 0.05 -8.27
CA PRO A 110 -4.29 1.28 -7.94
C PRO A 110 -4.43 2.27 -9.09
N ILE A 111 -4.47 3.54 -8.75
CA ILE A 111 -4.43 4.62 -9.72
C ILE A 111 -2.96 4.79 -10.11
N LEU A 112 -2.65 4.57 -11.35
CA LEU A 112 -1.35 4.87 -11.96
C LEU A 112 -1.29 6.33 -12.38
#